data_37c8721b5f5f4aaa14bca737e77e0e97
#
_entry.id   37c8721b5f5f4aaa14bca737e77e0e97
#
_cell.length_a   1.000
_cell.length_b   1.000
_cell.length_c   1.000
_cell.angle_alpha   90.00
_cell.angle_beta   90.00
_cell.angle_gamma   90.00
#
_symmetry.space_group_name_H-M   'P 1'
#
loop_
_entity.id
_entity.type
_entity.pdbx_description
1 polymer ?
#
loop_
_entity_poly.entity_id
_entity_poly.type
_entity_poly.pdbx_seq_one_letter_code
_entity_poly.pdbx_strand_id
1 'polypeptide(L)'
;MCIRDRLFWFALGAALVTATVWTLFGLPDGAVIRTITVLVIACPHALGLAIPLVVSIATERAARGGVLVKDRLALESMRQVDAVLFDKTGTLTRGEPTVTGVEPTGGLDADQVLALAASAEADSEHPLAQAIVAAAKEKSLAIEPASGFSSSPAVGVTATVAGHEIRVGGPRLLEETGQSEIDAVHAWRAEGCLLYTSDAADERSS
;
A
#
# COMPACT_ATOMS: atom_id res chain seq x y z
N MET A 1 -30.92 9.54 -12.01
CA MET A 1 -31.90 8.86 -12.85
C MET A 1 -31.15 8.23 -14.02
N CYS A 2 -31.16 6.91 -14.09
CA CYS A 2 -30.34 6.14 -15.04
C CYS A 2 -30.88 6.36 -16.48
N ILE A 3 -29.99 6.37 -17.48
CA ILE A 3 -30.37 6.47 -18.91
C ILE A 3 -31.40 5.39 -19.26
N ARG A 4 -31.25 4.20 -18.68
CA ARG A 4 -32.19 3.07 -18.82
C ARG A 4 -33.62 3.42 -18.37
N ASP A 5 -33.77 4.14 -17.25
CA ASP A 5 -35.10 4.48 -16.70
C ASP A 5 -35.80 5.52 -17.61
N ARG A 6 -35.03 6.45 -18.19
CA ARG A 6 -35.61 7.41 -19.16
C ARG A 6 -36.08 6.73 -20.44
N LEU A 7 -35.31 5.78 -20.96
CA LEU A 7 -35.66 5.02 -22.16
C LEU A 7 -36.90 4.13 -21.91
N PHE A 8 -37.01 3.56 -20.72
CA PHE A 8 -38.19 2.74 -20.32
C PHE A 8 -39.46 3.59 -20.32
N TRP A 9 -39.45 4.76 -19.69
CA TRP A 9 -40.62 5.65 -19.63
C TRP A 9 -40.98 6.18 -21.03
N PHE A 10 -39.99 6.47 -21.85
CA PHE A 10 -40.21 6.87 -23.25
C PHE A 10 -40.87 5.77 -24.07
N ALA A 11 -40.38 4.55 -23.96
CA ALA A 11 -40.95 3.37 -24.63
C ALA A 11 -42.39 3.11 -24.20
N LEU A 12 -42.68 3.20 -22.90
CA LEU A 12 -44.02 3.02 -22.37
C LEU A 12 -44.98 4.11 -22.86
N GLY A 13 -44.54 5.36 -22.88
CA GLY A 13 -45.33 6.47 -23.42
C GLY A 13 -45.64 6.29 -24.90
N ALA A 14 -44.65 5.93 -25.72
CA ALA A 14 -44.84 5.66 -27.14
C ALA A 14 -45.80 4.48 -27.42
N ALA A 15 -45.70 3.44 -26.61
CA ALA A 15 -46.61 2.29 -26.67
C ALA A 15 -48.07 2.68 -26.35
N LEU A 16 -48.27 3.49 -25.30
CA LEU A 16 -49.60 4.00 -24.90
C LEU A 16 -50.20 4.87 -25.99
N VAL A 17 -49.43 5.79 -26.55
CA VAL A 17 -49.88 6.62 -27.68
C VAL A 17 -50.25 5.79 -28.89
N THR A 18 -49.44 4.77 -29.24
CA THR A 18 -49.70 3.87 -30.37
C THR A 18 -51.00 3.08 -30.13
N ALA A 19 -51.20 2.50 -28.94
CA ALA A 19 -52.39 1.78 -28.59
C ALA A 19 -53.66 2.65 -28.70
N THR A 20 -53.58 3.88 -28.15
CA THR A 20 -54.70 4.83 -28.15
C THR A 20 -55.06 5.25 -29.56
N VAL A 21 -54.12 5.64 -30.40
CA VAL A 21 -54.34 6.08 -31.74
C VAL A 21 -54.99 5.00 -32.59
N TRP A 22 -54.45 3.77 -32.58
CA TRP A 22 -54.99 2.66 -33.40
C TRP A 22 -56.36 2.16 -32.94
N THR A 23 -56.63 2.20 -31.62
CA THR A 23 -57.99 1.88 -31.11
C THR A 23 -59.02 2.96 -31.55
N LEU A 24 -58.66 4.23 -31.56
CA LEU A 24 -59.52 5.30 -32.03
C LEU A 24 -59.83 5.22 -33.53
N PHE A 25 -58.88 4.68 -34.34
CA PHE A 25 -59.10 4.39 -35.76
C PHE A 25 -60.01 3.14 -36.02
N GLY A 26 -60.47 2.48 -34.97
CA GLY A 26 -61.38 1.32 -35.11
C GLY A 26 -60.69 0.01 -35.51
N LEU A 27 -59.38 -0.09 -35.36
CA LEU A 27 -58.57 -1.26 -35.71
C LEU A 27 -57.91 -1.88 -34.50
N PRO A 28 -58.65 -2.50 -33.56
CA PRO A 28 -58.12 -2.99 -32.31
C PRO A 28 -57.06 -4.10 -32.48
N ASP A 29 -57.22 -5.03 -33.44
CA ASP A 29 -56.23 -6.07 -33.73
C ASP A 29 -54.90 -5.47 -34.22
N GLY A 30 -54.96 -4.44 -35.03
CA GLY A 30 -53.78 -3.70 -35.47
C GLY A 30 -53.11 -2.89 -34.36
N ALA A 31 -53.90 -2.42 -33.38
CA ALA A 31 -53.36 -1.71 -32.20
C ALA A 31 -52.49 -2.65 -31.34
N VAL A 32 -52.92 -3.87 -31.08
CA VAL A 32 -52.12 -4.82 -30.27
C VAL A 32 -50.80 -5.14 -30.95
N ILE A 33 -50.80 -5.53 -32.20
CA ILE A 33 -49.59 -5.91 -32.93
C ILE A 33 -48.56 -4.75 -32.95
N ARG A 34 -49.02 -3.53 -33.25
CA ARG A 34 -48.17 -2.37 -33.38
C ARG A 34 -47.64 -1.87 -32.02
N THR A 35 -48.46 -1.96 -31.00
CA THR A 35 -48.02 -1.64 -29.61
C THR A 35 -46.92 -2.60 -29.15
N ILE A 36 -47.10 -3.90 -29.40
CA ILE A 36 -46.05 -4.91 -29.08
C ILE A 36 -44.79 -4.62 -29.89
N THR A 37 -44.94 -4.31 -31.18
CA THR A 37 -43.79 -3.97 -32.04
C THR A 37 -43.02 -2.75 -31.54
N VAL A 38 -43.71 -1.68 -31.10
CA VAL A 38 -43.08 -0.49 -30.51
C VAL A 38 -42.35 -0.82 -29.24
N LEU A 39 -42.95 -1.61 -28.36
CA LEU A 39 -42.30 -2.04 -27.09
C LEU A 39 -41.05 -2.88 -27.35
N VAL A 40 -41.09 -3.82 -28.29
CA VAL A 40 -39.96 -4.68 -28.62
C VAL A 40 -38.82 -3.86 -29.27
N ILE A 41 -39.11 -2.93 -30.19
CA ILE A 41 -38.11 -2.11 -30.85
C ILE A 41 -37.54 -1.06 -29.88
N ALA A 42 -38.37 -0.46 -29.05
CA ALA A 42 -37.96 0.56 -28.11
C ALA A 42 -37.21 -0.03 -26.88
N CYS A 43 -37.31 -1.34 -26.66
CA CYS A 43 -36.56 -1.99 -25.60
C CYS A 43 -35.07 -2.10 -26.00
N PRO A 44 -34.15 -1.47 -25.27
CA PRO A 44 -32.72 -1.47 -25.62
C PRO A 44 -32.04 -2.80 -25.30
N HIS A 45 -32.44 -3.89 -25.97
CA HIS A 45 -31.88 -5.24 -25.73
C HIS A 45 -30.37 -5.26 -25.94
N ALA A 46 -29.87 -4.55 -26.95
CA ALA A 46 -28.43 -4.44 -27.20
C ALA A 46 -27.68 -3.81 -26.03
N LEU A 47 -28.26 -2.78 -25.39
CA LEU A 47 -27.67 -2.13 -24.23
C LEU A 47 -27.69 -3.05 -22.98
N GLY A 48 -28.78 -3.82 -22.83
CA GLY A 48 -28.92 -4.78 -21.73
C GLY A 48 -27.90 -5.91 -21.77
N LEU A 49 -27.44 -6.30 -22.96
CA LEU A 49 -26.41 -7.32 -23.14
C LEU A 49 -25.00 -6.72 -23.15
N ALA A 50 -24.84 -5.51 -23.71
CA ALA A 50 -23.53 -4.85 -23.83
C ALA A 50 -22.94 -4.45 -22.48
N ILE A 51 -23.76 -3.97 -21.54
CA ILE A 51 -23.25 -3.51 -20.23
C ILE A 51 -22.61 -4.66 -19.42
N PRO A 52 -23.25 -5.82 -19.20
CA PRO A 52 -22.63 -6.95 -18.53
C PRO A 52 -21.36 -7.43 -19.24
N LEU A 53 -21.36 -7.45 -20.57
CA LEU A 53 -20.20 -7.87 -21.35
C LEU A 53 -19.01 -6.92 -21.16
N VAL A 54 -19.23 -5.62 -21.24
CA VAL A 54 -18.15 -4.61 -21.03
C VAL A 54 -17.61 -4.69 -19.62
N VAL A 55 -18.47 -4.82 -18.60
CA VAL A 55 -18.05 -4.98 -17.21
C VAL A 55 -17.24 -6.27 -17.02
N SER A 56 -17.64 -7.37 -17.65
CA SER A 56 -16.89 -8.64 -17.58
C SER A 56 -15.51 -8.51 -18.20
N ILE A 57 -15.41 -7.91 -19.40
CA ILE A 57 -14.11 -7.65 -20.08
C ILE A 57 -13.23 -6.71 -19.26
N ALA A 58 -13.81 -5.64 -18.70
CA ALA A 58 -13.06 -4.69 -17.87
C ALA A 58 -12.52 -5.36 -16.59
N THR A 59 -13.33 -6.18 -15.92
CA THR A 59 -12.92 -6.93 -14.73
C THR A 59 -11.82 -7.95 -15.05
N GLU A 60 -11.94 -8.65 -16.19
CA GLU A 60 -10.90 -9.58 -16.64
C GLU A 60 -9.57 -8.87 -16.91
N ARG A 61 -9.62 -7.72 -17.61
CA ARG A 61 -8.41 -6.92 -17.89
C ARG A 61 -7.77 -6.39 -16.60
N ALA A 62 -8.58 -5.93 -15.65
CA ALA A 62 -8.10 -5.50 -14.33
C ALA A 62 -7.41 -6.64 -13.59
N ALA A 63 -8.02 -7.84 -13.57
CA ALA A 63 -7.45 -9.03 -12.94
C ALA A 63 -6.11 -9.45 -13.57
N ARG A 64 -6.00 -9.41 -14.91
CA ARG A 64 -4.74 -9.65 -15.62
C ARG A 64 -3.65 -8.63 -15.27
N GLY A 65 -4.04 -7.39 -14.92
CA GLY A 65 -3.15 -6.34 -14.41
C GLY A 65 -2.87 -6.43 -12.91
N GLY A 66 -3.30 -7.50 -12.22
CA GLY A 66 -3.12 -7.65 -10.79
C GLY A 66 -4.13 -6.91 -9.92
N VAL A 67 -5.16 -6.30 -10.51
CA VAL A 67 -6.20 -5.55 -9.79
C VAL A 67 -7.46 -6.39 -9.64
N LEU A 68 -7.81 -6.76 -8.40
CA LEU A 68 -9.02 -7.50 -8.10
C LEU A 68 -10.17 -6.53 -7.80
N VAL A 69 -11.16 -6.48 -8.70
CA VAL A 69 -12.35 -5.65 -8.55
C VAL A 69 -13.39 -6.37 -7.70
N LYS A 70 -13.58 -5.91 -6.47
CA LYS A 70 -14.56 -6.49 -5.53
C LYS A 70 -15.98 -5.96 -5.77
N ASP A 71 -16.11 -4.69 -6.16
CA ASP A 71 -17.39 -4.03 -6.38
C ASP A 71 -17.45 -3.40 -7.78
N ARG A 72 -18.51 -3.76 -8.52
CA ARG A 72 -18.76 -3.22 -9.87
C ARG A 72 -19.14 -1.75 -9.86
N LEU A 73 -19.82 -1.27 -8.81
CA LEU A 73 -20.19 0.14 -8.67
C LEU A 73 -18.96 1.02 -8.46
N ALA A 74 -17.95 0.51 -7.74
CA ALA A 74 -16.67 1.17 -7.59
C ALA A 74 -15.97 1.38 -8.95
N LEU A 75 -16.01 0.36 -9.83
CA LEU A 75 -15.45 0.48 -11.17
C LEU A 75 -16.16 1.57 -12.01
N GLU A 76 -17.49 1.68 -11.88
CA GLU A 76 -18.27 2.70 -12.58
C GLU A 76 -18.00 4.11 -12.04
N SER A 77 -17.83 4.25 -10.72
CA SER A 77 -17.56 5.53 -10.06
C SER A 77 -16.13 6.06 -10.30
N MET A 78 -15.18 5.21 -10.70
CA MET A 78 -13.80 5.62 -11.00
C MET A 78 -13.71 6.72 -12.06
N ARG A 79 -14.65 6.79 -13.00
CA ARG A 79 -14.70 7.84 -14.01
C ARG A 79 -14.99 9.25 -13.46
N GLN A 80 -15.41 9.35 -12.19
CA GLN A 80 -15.78 10.60 -11.52
C GLN A 80 -14.78 10.99 -10.42
N VAL A 81 -13.63 10.30 -10.38
CA VAL A 81 -12.60 10.56 -9.38
C VAL A 81 -11.80 11.79 -9.81
N ASP A 82 -11.81 12.82 -8.98
CA ASP A 82 -11.06 14.07 -9.16
C ASP A 82 -9.78 14.10 -8.32
N ALA A 83 -9.68 13.27 -7.27
CA ALA A 83 -8.52 13.19 -6.38
C ALA A 83 -8.20 11.75 -6.02
N VAL A 84 -6.92 11.43 -5.93
CA VAL A 84 -6.42 10.11 -5.52
C VAL A 84 -5.53 10.29 -4.31
N LEU A 85 -5.83 9.56 -3.25
CA LEU A 85 -5.01 9.48 -2.04
C LEU A 85 -4.28 8.14 -2.03
N PHE A 86 -2.96 8.20 -1.93
CA PHE A 86 -2.14 7.00 -1.79
C PHE A 86 -1.76 6.77 -0.34
N ASP A 87 -1.89 5.53 0.12
CA ASP A 87 -1.22 5.12 1.35
C ASP A 87 0.30 5.15 1.13
N LYS A 88 1.05 5.58 2.15
CA LYS A 88 2.51 5.66 2.07
C LYS A 88 3.13 4.27 2.16
N THR A 89 2.79 3.52 3.22
CA THR A 89 3.51 2.30 3.57
C THR A 89 2.99 1.10 2.80
N GLY A 90 3.87 0.46 2.03
CA GLY A 90 3.51 -0.69 1.19
C GLY A 90 2.83 -0.32 -0.14
N THR A 91 2.58 0.98 -0.39
CA THR A 91 2.01 1.47 -1.65
C THR A 91 3.03 2.36 -2.39
N LEU A 92 3.46 3.45 -1.76
CA LEU A 92 4.51 4.33 -2.30
C LEU A 92 5.91 3.87 -1.91
N THR A 93 6.03 3.08 -0.86
CA THR A 93 7.28 2.50 -0.38
C THR A 93 7.20 0.98 -0.45
N ARG A 94 8.33 0.32 -0.57
CA ARG A 94 8.40 -1.16 -0.56
C ARG A 94 8.10 -1.76 0.81
N GLY A 95 8.11 -0.95 1.88
CA GLY A 95 7.98 -1.41 3.27
C GLY A 95 9.19 -2.19 3.77
N GLU A 96 10.27 -2.21 3.00
CA GLU A 96 11.53 -2.87 3.32
C GLU A 96 12.57 -1.79 3.63
N PRO A 97 12.90 -1.53 4.90
CA PRO A 97 13.97 -0.62 5.24
C PRO A 97 15.32 -1.18 4.77
N THR A 98 16.21 -0.31 4.36
CA THR A 98 17.58 -0.66 3.96
C THR A 98 18.56 0.29 4.61
N VAL A 99 19.77 -0.17 4.94
CA VAL A 99 20.84 0.69 5.46
C VAL A 99 21.42 1.48 4.28
N THR A 100 21.28 2.79 4.31
CA THR A 100 21.77 3.70 3.26
C THR A 100 23.13 4.30 3.58
N GLY A 101 23.51 4.36 4.85
CA GLY A 101 24.79 4.88 5.30
C GLY A 101 25.14 4.45 6.72
N VAL A 102 26.40 4.40 7.04
CA VAL A 102 26.95 4.17 8.38
C VAL A 102 28.00 5.22 8.64
N GLU A 103 27.84 6.01 9.69
CA GLU A 103 28.80 7.03 10.12
C GLU A 103 29.46 6.59 11.41
N PRO A 104 30.70 6.12 11.36
CA PRO A 104 31.39 5.64 12.53
C PRO A 104 31.91 6.79 13.39
N THR A 105 31.91 6.60 14.71
CA THR A 105 32.53 7.47 15.70
C THR A 105 33.43 6.65 16.64
N GLY A 106 34.28 7.29 17.40
CA GLY A 106 35.05 6.59 18.45
C GLY A 106 36.19 5.69 17.98
N GLY A 107 36.62 5.78 16.69
CA GLY A 107 37.77 5.04 16.19
C GLY A 107 37.46 3.68 15.57
N LEU A 108 36.20 3.28 15.51
CA LEU A 108 35.73 2.12 14.74
C LEU A 108 35.57 2.52 13.26
N ASP A 109 35.65 1.54 12.36
CA ASP A 109 35.27 1.74 10.98
C ASP A 109 33.79 1.39 10.72
N ALA A 110 33.26 1.80 9.56
CA ALA A 110 31.83 1.60 9.23
C ALA A 110 31.42 0.13 9.18
N ASP A 111 32.31 -0.76 8.77
CA ASP A 111 32.03 -2.18 8.68
C ASP A 111 32.06 -2.85 10.07
N GLN A 112 32.92 -2.38 10.97
CA GLN A 112 32.93 -2.81 12.36
C GLN A 112 31.66 -2.37 13.10
N VAL A 113 31.23 -1.13 12.95
CA VAL A 113 29.97 -0.63 13.53
C VAL A 113 28.79 -1.43 13.03
N LEU A 114 28.72 -1.68 11.71
CA LEU A 114 27.65 -2.48 11.11
C LEU A 114 27.66 -3.93 11.59
N ALA A 115 28.83 -4.54 11.72
CA ALA A 115 28.95 -5.94 12.21
C ALA A 115 28.52 -6.07 13.68
N LEU A 116 28.90 -5.13 14.56
CA LEU A 116 28.50 -5.12 15.96
C LEU A 116 26.99 -4.89 16.11
N ALA A 117 26.44 -3.92 15.35
CA ALA A 117 25.00 -3.66 15.36
C ALA A 117 24.20 -4.88 14.84
N ALA A 118 24.67 -5.52 13.77
CA ALA A 118 24.04 -6.72 13.22
C ALA A 118 24.11 -7.90 14.19
N SER A 119 25.20 -8.04 14.93
CA SER A 119 25.36 -9.09 15.96
C SER A 119 24.39 -8.86 17.12
N ALA A 120 24.24 -7.62 17.59
CA ALA A 120 23.31 -7.28 18.67
C ALA A 120 21.84 -7.45 18.25
N GLU A 121 21.51 -7.21 16.99
CA GLU A 121 20.14 -7.29 16.42
C GLU A 121 19.82 -8.66 15.81
N ALA A 122 20.73 -9.63 15.84
CA ALA A 122 20.56 -10.92 15.18
C ALA A 122 19.32 -11.69 15.64
N ASP A 123 18.93 -11.55 16.91
CA ASP A 123 17.76 -12.18 17.49
C ASP A 123 16.50 -11.30 17.49
N SER A 124 16.56 -10.12 16.89
CA SER A 124 15.45 -9.17 16.82
C SER A 124 14.55 -9.42 15.61
N GLU A 125 13.24 -9.47 15.82
CA GLU A 125 12.25 -9.58 14.73
C GLU A 125 11.84 -8.22 14.13
N HIS A 126 12.41 -7.13 14.63
CA HIS A 126 12.04 -5.79 14.17
C HIS A 126 12.51 -5.56 12.72
N PRO A 127 11.70 -4.93 11.83
CA PRO A 127 12.07 -4.71 10.43
C PRO A 127 13.39 -3.94 10.23
N LEU A 128 13.71 -2.99 11.12
CA LEU A 128 14.97 -2.25 11.07
C LEU A 128 16.17 -3.14 11.43
N ALA A 129 16.01 -4.04 12.41
CA ALA A 129 17.03 -5.02 12.77
C ALA A 129 17.34 -5.96 11.61
N GLN A 130 16.29 -6.47 10.94
CA GLN A 130 16.45 -7.30 9.76
C GLN A 130 17.20 -6.59 8.64
N ALA A 131 16.97 -5.28 8.46
CA ALA A 131 17.69 -4.46 7.50
C ALA A 131 19.18 -4.35 7.83
N ILE A 132 19.52 -4.14 9.11
CA ILE A 132 20.92 -4.07 9.59
C ILE A 132 21.62 -5.41 9.37
N VAL A 133 20.98 -6.52 9.76
CA VAL A 133 21.51 -7.87 9.57
C VAL A 133 21.67 -8.21 8.09
N ALA A 134 20.70 -7.83 7.23
CA ALA A 134 20.79 -8.03 5.79
C ALA A 134 21.96 -7.25 5.18
N ALA A 135 22.15 -6.00 5.57
CA ALA A 135 23.26 -5.16 5.08
C ALA A 135 24.63 -5.74 5.48
N ALA A 136 24.77 -6.26 6.71
CA ALA A 136 26.00 -6.91 7.16
C ALA A 136 26.28 -8.20 6.37
N LYS A 137 25.24 -9.02 6.10
CA LYS A 137 25.36 -10.22 5.27
C LYS A 137 25.73 -9.92 3.82
N GLU A 138 25.15 -8.87 3.23
CA GLU A 138 25.47 -8.45 1.86
C GLU A 138 26.95 -8.07 1.72
N LYS A 139 27.50 -7.41 2.74
CA LYS A 139 28.94 -7.10 2.82
C LYS A 139 29.81 -8.27 3.27
N SER A 140 29.23 -9.45 3.54
CA SER A 140 29.95 -10.63 4.05
C SER A 140 30.67 -10.39 5.36
N LEU A 141 30.14 -9.51 6.23
CA LEU A 141 30.69 -9.24 7.54
C LEU A 141 30.41 -10.38 8.52
N ALA A 142 31.30 -10.62 9.45
CA ALA A 142 31.11 -11.60 10.51
C ALA A 142 30.04 -11.11 11.50
N ILE A 143 28.98 -11.91 11.68
CA ILE A 143 27.94 -11.68 12.69
C ILE A 143 28.25 -12.64 13.84
N GLU A 144 28.67 -12.10 14.96
CA GLU A 144 29.05 -12.90 16.13
C GLU A 144 27.81 -13.25 16.98
N PRO A 145 27.82 -14.40 17.68
CA PRO A 145 26.76 -14.73 18.60
C PRO A 145 26.66 -13.70 19.72
N ALA A 146 25.46 -13.16 19.92
CA ALA A 146 25.17 -12.28 21.03
C ALA A 146 24.62 -13.06 22.24
N SER A 147 24.82 -12.55 23.45
CA SER A 147 24.22 -13.07 24.67
C SER A 147 23.54 -11.94 25.45
N GLY A 148 22.65 -12.30 26.39
CA GLY A 148 21.99 -11.29 27.22
C GLY A 148 21.06 -10.32 26.45
N PHE A 149 20.49 -10.77 25.31
CA PHE A 149 19.59 -9.95 24.51
C PHE A 149 18.41 -9.43 25.34
N SER A 150 18.20 -8.14 25.31
CA SER A 150 17.08 -7.44 25.94
C SER A 150 16.55 -6.35 25.04
N SER A 151 15.24 -6.31 24.86
CA SER A 151 14.57 -5.28 24.05
C SER A 151 13.75 -4.36 24.94
N SER A 152 13.97 -3.06 24.79
CA SER A 152 13.21 -2.00 25.46
C SER A 152 12.35 -1.25 24.46
N PRO A 153 11.00 -1.26 24.59
CA PRO A 153 10.11 -0.60 23.65
C PRO A 153 10.46 0.88 23.47
N ALA A 154 10.55 1.30 22.22
CA ALA A 154 10.86 2.68 21.80
C ALA A 154 12.28 3.20 22.16
N VAL A 155 13.12 2.42 22.82
CA VAL A 155 14.53 2.76 23.09
C VAL A 155 15.43 1.99 22.14
N GLY A 156 15.37 0.66 22.16
CA GLY A 156 16.20 -0.20 21.34
C GLY A 156 16.48 -1.54 21.97
N VAL A 157 17.58 -2.16 21.57
CA VAL A 157 18.04 -3.44 22.10
C VAL A 157 19.39 -3.28 22.79
N THR A 158 19.65 -4.15 23.73
CA THR A 158 20.95 -4.31 24.40
C THR A 158 21.36 -5.77 24.31
N ALA A 159 22.59 -6.04 23.94
CA ALA A 159 23.15 -7.38 23.90
C ALA A 159 24.65 -7.36 24.18
N THR A 160 25.21 -8.48 24.63
CA THR A 160 26.65 -8.62 24.82
C THR A 160 27.26 -9.39 23.64
N VAL A 161 28.16 -8.74 22.91
CA VAL A 161 28.87 -9.28 21.74
C VAL A 161 30.36 -9.25 22.03
N ALA A 162 31.04 -10.38 21.93
CA ALA A 162 32.48 -10.52 22.24
C ALA A 162 32.92 -9.97 23.61
N GLY A 163 32.02 -10.00 24.58
CA GLY A 163 32.30 -9.47 25.95
C GLY A 163 32.01 -7.99 26.13
N HIS A 164 31.61 -7.28 25.12
CA HIS A 164 31.22 -5.88 25.15
C HIS A 164 29.70 -5.72 25.14
N GLU A 165 29.17 -4.84 25.99
CA GLU A 165 27.77 -4.46 25.92
C GLU A 165 27.52 -3.53 24.72
N ILE A 166 26.68 -3.98 23.79
CA ILE A 166 26.30 -3.23 22.61
C ILE A 166 24.83 -2.82 22.74
N ARG A 167 24.58 -1.54 22.55
CA ARG A 167 23.23 -0.97 22.58
C ARG A 167 22.90 -0.41 21.21
N VAL A 168 21.78 -0.81 20.63
CA VAL A 168 21.32 -0.38 19.30
C VAL A 168 19.90 0.16 19.42
N GLY A 169 19.68 1.38 18.96
CA GLY A 169 18.36 1.98 19.12
C GLY A 169 18.15 3.29 18.39
N GLY A 170 16.98 3.86 18.59
CA GLY A 170 16.58 5.13 18.00
C GLY A 170 17.08 6.36 18.77
N PRO A 171 16.57 7.57 18.44
CA PRO A 171 17.01 8.82 19.08
C PRO A 171 16.93 8.88 20.59
N ARG A 172 15.99 8.11 21.20
CA ARG A 172 15.88 8.02 22.66
C ARG A 172 17.11 7.39 23.32
N LEU A 173 17.79 6.48 22.61
CA LEU A 173 19.01 5.90 23.12
C LEU A 173 20.11 6.96 23.27
N LEU A 174 20.21 7.92 22.31
CA LEU A 174 21.15 9.04 22.42
C LEU A 174 20.84 9.94 23.61
N GLU A 175 19.56 10.22 23.86
CA GLU A 175 19.14 11.01 25.04
C GLU A 175 19.53 10.34 26.35
N GLU A 176 19.35 9.00 26.45
CA GLU A 176 19.68 8.22 27.65
C GLU A 176 21.20 8.10 27.88
N THR A 177 21.99 8.01 26.80
CA THR A 177 23.45 7.92 26.88
C THR A 177 24.12 9.29 27.00
N GLY A 178 23.35 10.38 26.88
CA GLY A 178 23.87 11.75 26.93
C GLY A 178 24.78 12.12 25.75
N GLN A 179 24.71 11.35 24.67
CA GLN A 179 25.47 11.60 23.47
C GLN A 179 24.75 12.62 22.58
N SER A 180 25.54 13.49 21.91
CA SER A 180 25.01 14.47 20.97
C SER A 180 24.91 13.85 19.57
N GLU A 181 23.88 14.25 18.82
CA GLU A 181 23.80 13.93 17.39
C GLU A 181 24.97 14.57 16.65
N ILE A 182 25.54 13.81 15.72
CA ILE A 182 26.59 14.31 14.82
C ILE A 182 25.98 15.03 13.61
N ASP A 183 26.73 15.92 12.97
CA ASP A 183 26.25 16.74 11.85
C ASP A 183 25.73 15.92 10.65
N ALA A 184 26.33 14.77 10.37
CA ALA A 184 25.88 13.84 9.34
C ALA A 184 24.44 13.36 9.54
N VAL A 185 24.03 13.20 10.79
CA VAL A 185 22.69 12.77 11.20
C VAL A 185 21.63 13.81 10.84
N HIS A 186 21.96 15.10 11.00
CA HIS A 186 21.05 16.18 10.62
C HIS A 186 20.81 16.21 9.10
N ALA A 187 21.85 15.97 8.29
CA ALA A 187 21.74 15.88 6.84
C ALA A 187 20.84 14.70 6.42
N TRP A 188 21.04 13.52 6.98
CA TRP A 188 20.24 12.34 6.67
C TRP A 188 18.76 12.46 7.09
N ARG A 189 18.49 13.14 8.21
CA ARG A 189 17.10 13.46 8.59
C ARG A 189 16.41 14.37 7.59
N ALA A 190 17.13 15.35 7.06
CA ALA A 190 16.59 16.25 6.04
C ALA A 190 16.24 15.50 4.74
N GLU A 191 16.96 14.42 4.44
CA GLU A 191 16.68 13.50 3.33
C GLU A 191 15.58 12.48 3.63
N GLY A 192 15.05 12.46 4.87
CA GLY A 192 13.98 11.55 5.29
C GLY A 192 14.47 10.17 5.73
N CYS A 193 15.75 10.00 6.03
CA CYS A 193 16.29 8.75 6.57
C CYS A 193 15.84 8.54 8.02
N LEU A 194 15.61 7.27 8.37
CA LEU A 194 15.43 6.83 9.75
C LEU A 194 16.82 6.66 10.40
N LEU A 195 16.95 7.17 11.60
CA LEU A 195 18.18 7.08 12.37
C LEU A 195 18.13 5.90 13.33
N TYR A 196 19.23 5.14 13.32
CA TYR A 196 19.50 4.09 14.27
C TYR A 196 20.94 4.21 14.74
N THR A 197 21.17 4.19 16.03
CA THR A 197 22.49 4.39 16.63
C THR A 197 22.92 3.13 17.34
N SER A 198 24.22 2.84 17.37
CA SER A 198 24.81 1.81 18.20
C SER A 198 25.85 2.44 19.13
N ASP A 199 25.86 1.99 20.39
CA ASP A 199 26.81 2.37 21.40
C ASP A 199 27.47 1.11 21.97
N ALA A 200 28.80 1.10 22.05
CA ALA A 200 29.57 0.08 22.72
C ALA A 200 30.04 0.66 24.05
N ALA A 201 29.50 0.17 25.15
CA ALA A 201 29.93 0.58 26.47
C ALA A 201 31.39 0.13 26.69
N ASP A 202 32.29 1.10 26.83
CA ASP A 202 33.69 0.84 27.16
C ASP A 202 33.76 0.52 28.66
N GLU A 203 34.29 -0.63 29.03
CA GLU A 203 34.50 -1.06 30.42
C GLU A 203 35.57 -0.20 31.16
N ARG A 204 35.89 1.00 30.71
CA ARG A 204 36.87 1.89 31.31
C ARG A 204 36.25 3.00 32.14
N SER A 205 35.46 2.65 33.14
CA SER A 205 35.18 3.55 34.26
C SER A 205 34.88 2.76 35.54
N SER A 206 35.96 2.24 36.11
CA SER A 206 36.01 1.81 37.51
C SER A 206 37.17 2.55 38.20
#